data_c7fa0151c4a3a1b9009182684f5d6916
#
_entry.id   c7fa0151c4a3a1b9009182684f5d6916
#
_cell.length_a   1.000
_cell.length_b   1.000
_cell.length_c   1.000
_cell.angle_alpha   90.00
_cell.angle_beta   90.00
_cell.angle_gamma   90.00
#
_symmetry.space_group_name_H-M   'P 1'
#
loop_
_entity.id
_entity.type
_entity.pdbx_description
1 polymer ?
#
loop_
_entity_poly.entity_id
_entity_poly.type
_entity_poly.pdbx_seq_one_letter_code
_entity_poly.pdbx_strand_id
1 'polypeptide(L)'
;MASDNDLFRVLVYDLAAAKGDIVMLPGRGEMIGGSGLAALLFAKYGEVAADALDPGQPIIFAIGPATGYFPLMSKTVAGFKSPYNGFYAESHAGGRSALALRFAGLDALVVVGRAKRPSVLVVGSRRLELLDTHYLWGADVFTTGKLLRKIAAGSSGHRSIMRIGPAGENGIGYACVNVDTYRHFGRLGLGAVMGAKNLKAVVVQGDADLPLPVDKGYAKLFKAIHEQVTSSGMMAKYHDLGTPANVLPLNELKSLPWRNMTATSDPEAAKISGEAFADELLMHNAACSGCPVGCIHIGMVREKFSDAHRFAIHQVAYDHEPNFAAGPMLGVTDPAEVLAINDMADRQGLDIISAGVALAWAVEATTKGL
;
A
#
# COMPACT_ATOMS: atom_id res chain seq x y z
N MET A 1 -30.52 7.28 -22.13
CA MET A 1 -29.16 7.84 -21.90
C MET A 1 -28.88 7.66 -20.41
N ALA A 2 -27.74 7.04 -20.05
CA ALA A 2 -27.33 6.98 -18.64
C ALA A 2 -27.15 8.42 -18.13
N SER A 3 -27.61 8.72 -16.93
CA SER A 3 -27.34 10.02 -16.31
C SER A 3 -25.83 10.16 -16.06
N ASP A 4 -25.27 11.38 -16.03
CA ASP A 4 -23.85 11.59 -15.69
C ASP A 4 -23.44 10.93 -14.36
N ASN A 5 -24.41 10.68 -13.47
CA ASN A 5 -24.20 10.00 -12.20
C ASN A 5 -24.01 8.48 -12.32
N ASP A 6 -24.33 7.88 -13.49
CA ASP A 6 -24.15 6.44 -13.73
C ASP A 6 -22.84 6.10 -14.47
N LEU A 7 -22.02 7.08 -14.71
CA LEU A 7 -20.77 6.92 -15.44
C LEU A 7 -19.55 6.93 -14.50
N PHE A 8 -18.63 5.97 -14.70
CA PHE A 8 -17.29 6.02 -14.13
C PHE A 8 -16.39 6.85 -15.04
N ARG A 9 -15.60 7.73 -14.43
CA ARG A 9 -14.55 8.48 -15.11
C ARG A 9 -13.21 7.77 -14.93
N VAL A 10 -12.72 7.16 -16.01
CA VAL A 10 -11.51 6.31 -16.00
C VAL A 10 -10.44 6.93 -16.89
N LEU A 11 -9.25 7.14 -16.36
CA LEU A 11 -8.07 7.46 -17.15
C LEU A 11 -7.41 6.15 -17.61
N VAL A 12 -7.28 5.96 -18.91
CA VAL A 12 -6.49 4.86 -19.49
C VAL A 12 -5.21 5.43 -20.05
N TYR A 13 -4.06 4.99 -19.53
CA TYR A 13 -2.75 5.50 -19.92
C TYR A 13 -1.88 4.40 -20.53
N ASP A 14 -1.40 4.65 -21.75
CA ASP A 14 -0.43 3.77 -22.43
C ASP A 14 0.99 4.34 -22.25
N LEU A 15 1.82 3.61 -21.52
CA LEU A 15 3.21 3.99 -21.25
C LEU A 15 4.09 3.93 -22.50
N ALA A 16 3.79 3.05 -23.46
CA ALA A 16 4.56 2.92 -24.71
C ALA A 16 4.32 4.11 -25.65
N ALA A 17 3.05 4.52 -25.74
CA ALA A 17 2.65 5.68 -26.52
C ALA A 17 2.86 7.02 -25.78
N ALA A 18 3.10 6.98 -24.46
CA ALA A 18 3.14 8.13 -23.55
C ALA A 18 1.87 9.02 -23.67
N LYS A 19 0.71 8.38 -23.79
CA LYS A 19 -0.58 9.02 -24.02
C LYS A 19 -1.65 8.44 -23.11
N GLY A 20 -2.59 9.29 -22.65
CA GLY A 20 -3.73 8.88 -21.86
C GLY A 20 -5.02 9.53 -22.35
N ASP A 21 -6.11 8.79 -22.26
CA ASP A 21 -7.44 9.22 -22.64
C ASP A 21 -8.43 8.98 -21.49
N ILE A 22 -9.36 9.91 -21.30
CA ILE A 22 -10.47 9.72 -20.35
C ILE A 22 -11.58 8.95 -21.04
N VAL A 23 -11.97 7.85 -20.40
CA VAL A 23 -13.09 7.00 -20.86
C VAL A 23 -14.22 7.10 -19.84
N MET A 24 -15.42 7.40 -20.33
CA MET A 24 -16.63 7.37 -19.51
C MET A 24 -17.30 6.00 -19.67
N LEU A 25 -17.34 5.22 -18.59
CA LEU A 25 -17.92 3.87 -18.61
C LEU A 25 -19.24 3.85 -17.85
N PRO A 26 -20.32 3.29 -18.44
CA PRO A 26 -21.57 3.06 -17.74
C PRO A 26 -21.45 1.92 -16.72
N GLY A 27 -22.42 1.82 -15.80
CA GLY A 27 -22.53 0.70 -14.88
C GLY A 27 -22.16 1.02 -13.44
N ARG A 28 -22.06 2.30 -13.06
CA ARG A 28 -21.81 2.68 -11.66
C ARG A 28 -22.90 2.18 -10.71
N GLY A 29 -24.16 2.15 -11.16
CA GLY A 29 -25.27 1.62 -10.37
C GLY A 29 -25.17 0.11 -10.10
N GLU A 30 -24.54 -0.64 -11.01
CA GLU A 30 -24.37 -2.10 -10.91
C GLU A 30 -23.05 -2.49 -10.23
N MET A 31 -21.94 -1.86 -10.64
CA MET A 31 -20.60 -2.22 -10.17
C MET A 31 -20.13 -1.42 -8.94
N ILE A 32 -20.83 -0.36 -8.58
CA ILE A 32 -20.60 0.50 -7.41
C ILE A 32 -19.23 1.22 -7.45
N GLY A 33 -18.12 0.54 -7.73
CA GLY A 33 -16.75 1.05 -7.73
C GLY A 33 -15.77 0.09 -7.05
N GLY A 34 -14.59 0.56 -6.72
CA GLY A 34 -13.57 -0.25 -6.03
C GLY A 34 -13.27 -1.57 -6.74
N SER A 35 -13.43 -2.70 -6.05
CA SER A 35 -13.20 -4.05 -6.59
C SER A 35 -14.06 -4.37 -7.81
N GLY A 36 -15.34 -4.01 -7.79
CA GLY A 36 -16.23 -4.24 -8.93
C GLY A 36 -15.75 -3.51 -10.20
N LEU A 37 -15.35 -2.24 -10.06
CA LEU A 37 -14.78 -1.49 -11.17
C LEU A 37 -13.42 -2.04 -11.61
N ALA A 38 -12.56 -2.44 -10.67
CA ALA A 38 -11.24 -3.01 -10.98
C ALA A 38 -11.38 -4.32 -11.79
N ALA A 39 -12.29 -5.21 -11.38
CA ALA A 39 -12.57 -6.46 -12.08
C ALA A 39 -13.13 -6.20 -13.49
N LEU A 40 -14.09 -5.27 -13.64
CA LEU A 40 -14.63 -4.87 -14.93
C LEU A 40 -13.55 -4.35 -15.89
N LEU A 41 -12.67 -3.48 -15.37
CA LEU A 41 -11.57 -2.92 -16.16
C LEU A 41 -10.52 -3.99 -16.52
N PHE A 42 -10.27 -4.93 -15.62
CA PHE A 42 -9.38 -6.06 -15.93
C PHE A 42 -9.97 -6.97 -17.00
N ALA A 43 -11.25 -7.28 -16.92
CA ALA A 43 -11.94 -8.05 -17.98
C ALA A 43 -11.91 -7.34 -19.33
N LYS A 44 -11.88 -6.00 -19.35
CA LYS A 44 -11.86 -5.20 -20.58
C LYS A 44 -10.46 -5.05 -21.18
N TYR A 45 -9.44 -4.88 -20.38
CA TYR A 45 -8.08 -4.52 -20.82
C TYR A 45 -7.05 -5.64 -20.59
N GLY A 46 -7.38 -6.65 -19.80
CA GLY A 46 -6.48 -7.77 -19.50
C GLY A 46 -6.51 -8.85 -20.56
N GLU A 47 -5.38 -9.51 -20.73
CA GLU A 47 -5.23 -10.69 -21.59
C GLU A 47 -5.00 -11.91 -20.71
N VAL A 48 -5.99 -12.82 -20.69
CA VAL A 48 -5.98 -13.98 -19.79
C VAL A 48 -4.81 -14.94 -20.11
N ALA A 49 -4.47 -15.10 -21.40
CA ALA A 49 -3.43 -16.03 -21.84
C ALA A 49 -2.01 -15.47 -21.69
N ALA A 50 -1.84 -14.14 -21.64
CA ALA A 50 -0.53 -13.52 -21.54
C ALA A 50 0.06 -13.65 -20.11
N ASP A 51 1.39 -13.63 -20.00
CA ASP A 51 2.11 -13.66 -18.71
C ASP A 51 1.73 -12.46 -17.82
N ALA A 52 1.85 -12.62 -16.50
CA ALA A 52 1.54 -11.56 -15.55
C ALA A 52 2.47 -10.33 -15.71
N LEU A 53 3.70 -10.54 -16.15
CA LEU A 53 4.69 -9.49 -16.40
C LEU A 53 4.67 -8.96 -17.84
N ASP A 54 3.75 -9.46 -18.69
CA ASP A 54 3.57 -8.91 -20.03
C ASP A 54 3.21 -7.41 -19.93
N PRO A 55 3.91 -6.53 -20.67
CA PRO A 55 3.63 -5.10 -20.68
C PRO A 55 2.20 -4.74 -21.08
N GLY A 56 1.51 -5.55 -21.86
CA GLY A 56 0.11 -5.35 -22.23
C GLY A 56 -0.88 -5.52 -21.07
N GLN A 57 -0.52 -6.31 -20.05
CA GLN A 57 -1.40 -6.50 -18.89
C GLN A 57 -1.68 -5.17 -18.19
N PRO A 58 -2.93 -4.87 -17.78
CA PRO A 58 -3.25 -3.64 -17.08
C PRO A 58 -2.81 -3.67 -15.61
N ILE A 59 -2.42 -2.51 -15.10
CA ILE A 59 -2.50 -2.19 -13.69
C ILE A 59 -3.67 -1.22 -13.52
N ILE A 60 -4.57 -1.51 -12.59
CA ILE A 60 -5.77 -0.74 -12.37
C ILE A 60 -5.75 -0.23 -10.93
N PHE A 61 -5.89 1.07 -10.74
CA PHE A 61 -6.12 1.68 -9.43
C PHE A 61 -7.54 2.24 -9.41
N ALA A 62 -8.41 1.67 -8.58
CA ALA A 62 -9.82 2.04 -8.52
C ALA A 62 -10.23 2.46 -7.10
N ILE A 63 -11.22 3.32 -7.00
CA ILE A 63 -11.77 3.81 -5.74
C ILE A 63 -13.28 3.60 -5.65
N GLY A 64 -13.81 3.58 -4.43
CA GLY A 64 -15.24 3.48 -4.19
C GLY A 64 -15.98 4.82 -4.35
N PRO A 65 -17.30 4.80 -4.56
CA PRO A 65 -18.10 6.02 -4.76
C PRO A 65 -18.16 6.91 -3.52
N ALA A 66 -18.07 6.33 -2.33
CA ALA A 66 -18.10 7.06 -1.06
C ALA A 66 -16.76 7.72 -0.68
N THR A 67 -15.68 7.44 -1.44
CA THR A 67 -14.36 8.03 -1.21
C THR A 67 -14.42 9.56 -1.28
N GLY A 68 -13.94 10.23 -0.24
CA GLY A 68 -13.95 11.69 -0.13
C GLY A 68 -15.26 12.27 0.41
N TYR A 69 -16.35 11.48 0.45
CA TYR A 69 -17.63 11.94 0.96
C TYR A 69 -17.91 11.52 2.42
N PHE A 70 -17.38 10.38 2.85
CA PHE A 70 -17.62 9.84 4.19
C PHE A 70 -16.34 9.40 4.87
N PRO A 71 -16.31 9.36 6.23
CA PRO A 71 -15.17 8.84 6.99
C PRO A 71 -14.84 7.40 6.63
N LEU A 72 -13.60 6.95 6.85
CA LEU A 72 -13.07 5.61 6.57
C LEU A 72 -12.92 5.24 5.09
N MET A 73 -13.57 5.93 4.16
CA MET A 73 -13.61 5.58 2.74
C MET A 73 -12.32 5.99 2.02
N SER A 74 -11.17 5.45 2.45
CA SER A 74 -9.83 5.86 2.02
C SER A 74 -9.00 4.74 1.37
N LYS A 75 -9.61 3.61 1.00
CA LYS A 75 -8.90 2.51 0.33
C LYS A 75 -8.87 2.70 -1.17
N THR A 76 -7.70 2.45 -1.76
CA THR A 76 -7.53 2.22 -3.20
C THR A 76 -7.39 0.72 -3.44
N VAL A 77 -8.08 0.21 -4.45
CA VAL A 77 -7.94 -1.15 -4.95
C VAL A 77 -6.98 -1.14 -6.12
N ALA A 78 -5.95 -1.97 -6.08
CA ALA A 78 -5.12 -2.27 -7.24
C ALA A 78 -5.54 -3.62 -7.81
N GLY A 79 -6.09 -3.63 -9.04
CA GLY A 79 -6.41 -4.84 -9.79
C GLY A 79 -5.33 -5.12 -10.84
N PHE A 80 -4.84 -6.36 -10.92
CA PHE A 80 -3.77 -6.75 -11.83
C PHE A 80 -3.69 -8.27 -11.97
N LYS A 81 -2.90 -8.77 -12.92
CA LYS A 81 -2.54 -10.19 -12.98
C LYS A 81 -1.34 -10.43 -12.08
N SER A 82 -1.48 -11.33 -11.12
CA SER A 82 -0.43 -11.60 -10.14
C SER A 82 0.67 -12.49 -10.71
N PRO A 83 1.95 -12.09 -10.62
CA PRO A 83 3.07 -12.97 -10.97
C PRO A 83 3.24 -14.11 -9.96
N TYR A 84 2.57 -14.05 -8.82
CA TYR A 84 2.65 -15.06 -7.77
C TYR A 84 1.85 -16.33 -8.13
N ASN A 85 0.71 -16.18 -8.80
CA ASN A 85 -0.18 -17.30 -9.11
C ASN A 85 -0.76 -17.30 -10.53
N GLY A 86 -0.49 -16.27 -11.34
CA GLY A 86 -0.96 -16.17 -12.71
C GLY A 86 -2.43 -15.79 -12.89
N PHE A 87 -3.16 -15.45 -11.80
CA PHE A 87 -4.57 -15.08 -11.84
C PHE A 87 -4.79 -13.58 -11.61
N TYR A 88 -6.04 -13.14 -11.90
CA TYR A 88 -6.49 -11.82 -11.44
C TYR A 88 -6.35 -11.75 -9.91
N ALA A 89 -5.84 -10.63 -9.44
CA ALA A 89 -5.61 -10.38 -8.04
C ALA A 89 -5.93 -8.94 -7.68
N GLU A 90 -6.30 -8.74 -6.42
CA GLU A 90 -6.50 -7.42 -5.84
C GLU A 90 -5.57 -7.23 -4.64
N SER A 91 -4.95 -6.07 -4.58
CA SER A 91 -4.25 -5.60 -3.40
C SER A 91 -4.82 -4.24 -2.97
N HIS A 92 -5.01 -4.05 -1.67
CA HIS A 92 -5.72 -2.90 -1.14
C HIS A 92 -4.81 -2.05 -0.26
N ALA A 93 -4.69 -0.77 -0.56
CA ALA A 93 -3.91 0.15 0.26
C ALA A 93 -4.74 1.28 0.85
N GLY A 94 -4.42 1.63 2.08
CA GLY A 94 -4.83 2.89 2.69
C GLY A 94 -3.91 4.04 2.27
N GLY A 95 -3.74 5.03 3.14
CA GLY A 95 -2.90 6.20 2.87
C GLY A 95 -3.68 7.33 2.22
N ARG A 96 -3.13 7.96 1.19
CA ARG A 96 -3.71 9.15 0.54
C ARG A 96 -4.19 8.90 -0.88
N SER A 97 -3.86 7.75 -1.48
CA SER A 97 -4.07 7.50 -2.91
C SER A 97 -5.53 7.58 -3.32
N ALA A 98 -6.44 7.07 -2.50
CA ALA A 98 -7.87 7.12 -2.82
C ALA A 98 -8.40 8.56 -2.89
N LEU A 99 -8.10 9.38 -1.89
CA LEU A 99 -8.50 10.79 -1.92
C LEU A 99 -7.82 11.55 -3.05
N ALA A 100 -6.53 11.30 -3.30
CA ALA A 100 -5.83 11.94 -4.40
C ALA A 100 -6.48 11.62 -5.75
N LEU A 101 -6.87 10.36 -6.01
CA LEU A 101 -7.63 9.97 -7.21
C LEU A 101 -8.99 10.67 -7.27
N ARG A 102 -9.73 10.72 -6.16
CA ARG A 102 -11.01 11.43 -6.09
C ARG A 102 -10.87 12.91 -6.42
N PHE A 103 -9.89 13.59 -5.84
CA PHE A 103 -9.61 15.01 -6.10
C PHE A 103 -8.89 15.25 -7.45
N ALA A 104 -8.39 14.21 -8.11
CA ALA A 104 -8.01 14.28 -9.52
C ALA A 104 -9.22 14.11 -10.47
N GLY A 105 -10.41 13.87 -9.91
CA GLY A 105 -11.64 13.68 -10.65
C GLY A 105 -11.75 12.31 -11.32
N LEU A 106 -11.09 11.28 -10.78
CA LEU A 106 -11.03 9.94 -11.35
C LEU A 106 -11.69 8.91 -10.42
N ASP A 107 -12.43 7.97 -11.00
CA ASP A 107 -12.89 6.76 -10.32
C ASP A 107 -11.87 5.62 -10.46
N ALA A 108 -11.09 5.61 -11.55
CA ALA A 108 -9.99 4.68 -11.74
C ALA A 108 -8.91 5.23 -12.68
N LEU A 109 -7.72 4.66 -12.55
CA LEU A 109 -6.57 4.78 -13.45
C LEU A 109 -6.22 3.38 -13.95
N VAL A 110 -6.15 3.20 -15.26
CA VAL A 110 -5.65 1.99 -15.93
C VAL A 110 -4.32 2.32 -16.59
N VAL A 111 -3.28 1.52 -16.34
CA VAL A 111 -1.94 1.69 -16.92
C VAL A 111 -1.58 0.45 -17.71
N VAL A 112 -1.36 0.61 -19.01
CA VAL A 112 -0.93 -0.45 -19.94
C VAL A 112 0.39 -0.08 -20.61
N GLY A 113 0.98 -1.02 -21.32
CA GLY A 113 2.23 -0.81 -22.04
C GLY A 113 3.46 -0.76 -21.13
N ARG A 114 4.62 -0.47 -21.74
CA ARG A 114 5.91 -0.32 -21.06
C ARG A 114 6.58 0.98 -21.48
N ALA A 115 7.04 1.76 -20.53
CA ALA A 115 7.82 2.96 -20.81
C ALA A 115 9.17 2.59 -21.44
N LYS A 116 9.67 3.42 -22.37
CA LYS A 116 10.95 3.21 -23.03
C LYS A 116 12.13 3.20 -22.05
N ARG A 117 12.01 3.99 -20.99
CA ARG A 117 12.99 4.12 -19.90
C ARG A 117 12.28 4.13 -18.55
N PRO A 118 12.96 3.81 -17.44
CA PRO A 118 12.38 3.97 -16.11
C PRO A 118 11.75 5.34 -15.92
N SER A 119 10.47 5.36 -15.61
CA SER A 119 9.65 6.57 -15.65
C SER A 119 8.71 6.67 -14.46
N VAL A 120 8.24 7.88 -14.22
CA VAL A 120 7.19 8.19 -13.25
C VAL A 120 6.00 8.80 -13.97
N LEU A 121 4.82 8.24 -13.76
CA LEU A 121 3.57 8.78 -14.26
C LEU A 121 3.00 9.79 -13.25
N VAL A 122 2.82 11.04 -13.67
CA VAL A 122 2.17 12.09 -12.88
C VAL A 122 0.76 12.32 -13.41
N VAL A 123 -0.23 12.16 -12.53
CA VAL A 123 -1.67 12.27 -12.85
C VAL A 123 -2.31 13.33 -11.95
N GLY A 124 -2.95 14.32 -12.54
CA GLY A 124 -3.77 15.32 -11.86
C GLY A 124 -5.00 15.67 -12.71
N SER A 125 -5.85 16.58 -12.23
CA SER A 125 -7.03 17.00 -13.00
C SER A 125 -6.66 17.76 -14.28
N ARG A 126 -5.52 18.44 -14.27
CA ARG A 126 -5.01 19.27 -15.38
C ARG A 126 -3.60 18.88 -15.82
N ARG A 127 -3.00 17.86 -15.20
CA ARG A 127 -1.65 17.41 -15.47
C ARG A 127 -1.64 15.92 -15.75
N LEU A 128 -1.08 15.55 -16.89
CA LEU A 128 -0.83 14.18 -17.27
C LEU A 128 0.55 14.12 -17.94
N GLU A 129 1.53 13.52 -17.28
CA GLU A 129 2.91 13.60 -17.72
C GLU A 129 3.65 12.30 -17.37
N LEU A 130 4.45 11.80 -18.31
CA LEU A 130 5.38 10.71 -18.09
C LEU A 130 6.80 11.28 -18.01
N LEU A 131 7.37 11.28 -16.81
CA LEU A 131 8.70 11.80 -16.55
C LEU A 131 9.75 10.70 -16.69
N ASP A 132 10.78 10.91 -17.52
CA ASP A 132 11.97 10.07 -17.52
C ASP A 132 12.72 10.27 -16.20
N THR A 133 12.79 9.22 -15.42
CA THR A 133 13.42 9.21 -14.09
C THR A 133 14.37 8.03 -13.93
N HIS A 134 15.04 7.63 -15.03
CA HIS A 134 15.96 6.50 -15.03
C HIS A 134 17.01 6.54 -13.91
N TYR A 135 17.42 7.73 -13.50
CA TYR A 135 18.35 7.95 -12.37
C TYR A 135 17.78 7.58 -10.99
N LEU A 136 16.47 7.33 -10.89
CA LEU A 136 15.85 6.81 -9.67
C LEU A 136 15.83 5.28 -9.61
N TRP A 137 16.19 4.60 -10.70
CA TRP A 137 16.24 3.14 -10.72
C TRP A 137 17.39 2.64 -9.85
N GLY A 138 17.12 1.68 -8.98
CA GLY A 138 18.02 1.22 -7.93
C GLY A 138 17.87 1.97 -6.61
N ALA A 139 17.23 3.15 -6.59
CA ALA A 139 16.97 3.87 -5.35
C ALA A 139 15.90 3.17 -4.50
N ASP A 140 16.12 3.14 -3.17
CA ASP A 140 15.17 2.61 -2.21
C ASP A 140 13.84 3.40 -2.22
N VAL A 141 12.82 2.80 -1.61
CA VAL A 141 11.47 3.36 -1.54
C VAL A 141 11.46 4.76 -0.90
N PHE A 142 12.19 4.97 0.19
CA PHE A 142 12.15 6.24 0.93
C PHE A 142 12.91 7.36 0.19
N THR A 143 14.07 7.06 -0.35
CA THR A 143 14.85 7.97 -1.20
C THR A 143 14.05 8.38 -2.43
N THR A 144 13.44 7.43 -3.12
CA THR A 144 12.53 7.67 -4.24
C THR A 144 11.41 8.63 -3.84
N GLY A 145 10.74 8.37 -2.71
CA GLY A 145 9.66 9.22 -2.23
C GLY A 145 10.11 10.65 -1.87
N LYS A 146 11.29 10.82 -1.29
CA LYS A 146 11.86 12.15 -0.99
C LYS A 146 12.13 12.95 -2.27
N LEU A 147 12.71 12.31 -3.28
CA LEU A 147 13.03 12.96 -4.55
C LEU A 147 11.77 13.30 -5.35
N LEU A 148 10.80 12.38 -5.42
CA LEU A 148 9.55 12.61 -6.13
C LEU A 148 8.72 13.76 -5.53
N ARG A 149 8.79 13.99 -4.22
CA ARG A 149 8.16 15.17 -3.61
C ARG A 149 8.71 16.49 -4.16
N LYS A 150 9.96 16.53 -4.63
CA LYS A 150 10.59 17.71 -5.24
C LYS A 150 10.34 17.76 -6.75
N ILE A 151 10.50 16.65 -7.44
CA ILE A 151 10.42 16.54 -8.91
C ILE A 151 8.97 16.72 -9.40
N ALA A 152 8.03 16.04 -8.77
CA ALA A 152 6.61 16.16 -9.06
C ALA A 152 5.93 17.21 -8.17
N ALA A 153 6.63 18.33 -7.94
CA ALA A 153 6.07 19.46 -7.21
C ALA A 153 4.94 20.12 -8.00
N GLY A 154 4.09 20.88 -7.33
CA GLY A 154 3.15 21.79 -8.00
C GLY A 154 1.67 21.58 -7.69
N SER A 155 1.26 20.70 -6.78
CA SER A 155 -0.11 20.75 -6.27
C SER A 155 -0.12 21.18 -4.80
N SER A 156 -1.01 22.10 -4.47
CA SER A 156 -1.34 22.47 -3.08
C SER A 156 -2.36 21.52 -2.44
N GLY A 157 -2.90 20.56 -3.22
CA GLY A 157 -3.96 19.67 -2.82
C GLY A 157 -3.47 18.32 -2.29
N HIS A 158 -4.34 17.34 -2.34
CA HIS A 158 -4.05 15.96 -1.93
C HIS A 158 -3.09 15.30 -2.92
N ARG A 159 -1.89 14.97 -2.47
CA ARG A 159 -0.90 14.25 -3.28
C ARG A 159 -0.61 12.89 -2.66
N SER A 160 -0.54 11.87 -3.50
CA SER A 160 -0.09 10.53 -3.13
C SER A 160 0.97 10.02 -4.09
N ILE A 161 1.94 9.27 -3.57
CA ILE A 161 3.04 8.67 -4.32
C ILE A 161 2.99 7.16 -4.09
N MET A 162 2.67 6.42 -5.13
CA MET A 162 2.71 4.95 -5.18
C MET A 162 3.99 4.55 -5.92
N ARG A 163 4.89 3.80 -5.29
CA ARG A 163 6.22 3.55 -5.85
C ARG A 163 6.78 2.19 -5.48
N ILE A 164 7.68 1.70 -6.32
CA ILE A 164 8.41 0.45 -6.11
C ILE A 164 9.83 0.70 -5.62
N GLY A 165 10.36 -0.28 -4.90
CA GLY A 165 11.76 -0.39 -4.54
C GLY A 165 12.55 -1.29 -5.49
N PRO A 166 13.84 -1.57 -5.16
CA PRO A 166 14.70 -2.46 -5.95
C PRO A 166 14.09 -3.85 -6.20
N ALA A 167 13.30 -4.39 -5.28
CA ALA A 167 12.65 -5.68 -5.46
C ALA A 167 11.70 -5.69 -6.66
N GLY A 168 10.88 -4.65 -6.83
CA GLY A 168 10.00 -4.53 -7.98
C GLY A 168 10.76 -4.34 -9.28
N GLU A 169 11.84 -3.54 -9.25
CA GLU A 169 12.71 -3.31 -10.40
C GLU A 169 13.39 -4.59 -10.91
N ASN A 170 13.70 -5.51 -9.99
CA ASN A 170 14.32 -6.81 -10.28
C ASN A 170 13.29 -7.93 -10.51
N GLY A 171 12.00 -7.62 -10.59
CA GLY A 171 10.96 -8.58 -10.91
C GLY A 171 10.70 -9.62 -9.81
N ILE A 172 11.00 -9.31 -8.55
CA ILE A 172 10.75 -10.25 -7.44
C ILE A 172 9.24 -10.46 -7.32
N GLY A 173 8.78 -11.71 -7.44
CA GLY A 173 7.37 -12.09 -7.53
C GLY A 173 6.49 -11.69 -6.33
N TYR A 174 7.08 -11.32 -5.19
CA TYR A 174 6.40 -10.78 -4.01
C TYR A 174 6.82 -9.33 -3.69
N ALA A 175 7.29 -8.58 -4.69
CA ALA A 175 7.54 -7.16 -4.53
C ALA A 175 6.23 -6.38 -4.32
N CYS A 176 6.22 -5.47 -3.35
CA CYS A 176 5.08 -4.62 -3.04
C CYS A 176 5.17 -3.23 -3.68
N VAL A 177 4.10 -2.45 -3.56
CA VAL A 177 4.07 -1.03 -3.90
C VAL A 177 3.80 -0.22 -2.64
N ASN A 178 4.77 0.59 -2.26
CA ASN A 178 4.63 1.49 -1.12
C ASN A 178 3.77 2.71 -1.49
N VAL A 179 2.84 3.08 -0.61
CA VAL A 179 1.94 4.22 -0.76
C VAL A 179 2.29 5.27 0.29
N ASP A 180 2.72 6.43 -0.17
CA ASP A 180 3.19 7.56 0.64
C ASP A 180 4.40 7.19 1.51
N THR A 181 4.21 6.72 2.75
CA THR A 181 5.35 6.32 3.60
C THR A 181 5.06 5.01 4.35
N TYR A 182 3.83 4.82 4.82
CA TYR A 182 3.51 3.78 5.79
C TYR A 182 2.39 2.83 5.34
N ARG A 183 1.99 2.85 4.07
CA ARG A 183 0.99 1.94 3.53
C ARG A 183 1.47 1.29 2.26
N HIS A 184 0.92 0.12 1.95
CA HIS A 184 1.37 -0.72 0.85
C HIS A 184 0.19 -1.36 0.15
N PHE A 185 0.31 -1.54 -1.17
CA PHE A 185 -0.27 -2.68 -1.86
C PHE A 185 0.69 -3.83 -1.60
N GLY A 186 0.44 -4.58 -0.51
CA GLY A 186 1.48 -5.42 0.11
C GLY A 186 1.74 -6.69 -0.66
N ARG A 187 0.69 -7.49 -0.91
CA ARG A 187 0.85 -8.86 -1.39
C ARG A 187 0.56 -9.01 -2.88
N LEU A 188 0.86 -10.21 -3.43
CA LEU A 188 0.57 -10.68 -4.78
C LEU A 188 1.43 -10.08 -5.92
N GLY A 189 2.49 -9.31 -5.59
CA GLY A 189 3.55 -8.98 -6.55
C GLY A 189 3.28 -7.79 -7.48
N LEU A 190 2.40 -6.86 -7.10
CA LEU A 190 2.14 -5.64 -7.89
C LEU A 190 3.43 -4.87 -8.21
N GLY A 191 4.41 -4.87 -7.29
CA GLY A 191 5.69 -4.20 -7.49
C GLY A 191 6.47 -4.74 -8.69
N ALA A 192 6.47 -6.07 -8.89
CA ALA A 192 7.09 -6.69 -10.05
C ALA A 192 6.38 -6.32 -11.36
N VAL A 193 5.05 -6.24 -11.34
CA VAL A 193 4.26 -5.81 -12.51
C VAL A 193 4.57 -4.36 -12.89
N MET A 194 4.73 -3.46 -11.91
CA MET A 194 5.19 -2.09 -12.18
C MET A 194 6.63 -2.07 -12.73
N GLY A 195 7.53 -2.88 -12.15
CA GLY A 195 8.92 -3.00 -12.63
C GLY A 195 9.00 -3.47 -14.08
N ALA A 196 8.22 -4.49 -14.46
CA ALA A 196 8.16 -4.99 -15.85
C ALA A 196 7.71 -3.91 -16.86
N LYS A 197 6.99 -2.87 -16.39
CA LYS A 197 6.55 -1.73 -17.21
C LYS A 197 7.55 -0.57 -17.23
N ASN A 198 8.72 -0.69 -16.60
CA ASN A 198 9.62 0.44 -16.32
C ASN A 198 8.92 1.59 -15.58
N LEU A 199 7.93 1.30 -14.75
CA LEU A 199 7.15 2.27 -14.00
C LEU A 199 7.65 2.32 -12.55
N LYS A 200 8.51 3.30 -12.26
CA LYS A 200 9.09 3.50 -10.92
C LYS A 200 8.05 3.97 -9.91
N ALA A 201 7.15 4.84 -10.35
CA ALA A 201 6.09 5.36 -9.49
C ALA A 201 4.91 5.92 -10.28
N VAL A 202 3.78 6.03 -9.59
CA VAL A 202 2.62 6.84 -9.98
C VAL A 202 2.44 7.92 -8.92
N VAL A 203 2.44 9.18 -9.34
CA VAL A 203 2.16 10.34 -8.49
C VAL A 203 0.79 10.88 -8.85
N VAL A 204 -0.15 10.81 -7.92
CA VAL A 204 -1.49 11.38 -8.10
C VAL A 204 -1.57 12.71 -7.38
N GLN A 205 -2.00 13.74 -8.09
CA GLN A 205 -2.20 15.11 -7.58
C GLN A 205 -3.68 15.43 -7.60
N GLY A 206 -4.32 15.42 -6.43
CA GLY A 206 -5.72 15.79 -6.26
C GLY A 206 -5.85 17.30 -6.17
N ASP A 207 -6.06 17.94 -7.31
CA ASP A 207 -6.06 19.41 -7.49
C ASP A 207 -7.40 19.97 -8.02
N ALA A 208 -8.44 19.13 -8.08
CA ALA A 208 -9.81 19.55 -8.41
C ALA A 208 -10.69 19.64 -7.16
N ASP A 209 -11.76 20.41 -7.28
CA ASP A 209 -12.78 20.49 -6.24
C ASP A 209 -13.63 19.22 -6.21
N LEU A 210 -14.09 18.85 -5.01
CA LEU A 210 -15.07 17.80 -4.81
C LEU A 210 -16.41 18.45 -4.42
N PRO A 211 -17.40 18.48 -5.31
CA PRO A 211 -18.70 19.03 -4.98
C PRO A 211 -19.38 18.13 -3.94
N LEU A 212 -19.66 18.70 -2.76
CA LEU A 212 -20.38 18.00 -1.71
C LEU A 212 -21.90 18.08 -1.96
N PRO A 213 -22.66 17.04 -1.53
CA PRO A 213 -24.11 17.08 -1.60
C PRO A 213 -24.67 18.26 -0.81
N VAL A 214 -25.60 19.02 -1.42
CA VAL A 214 -26.22 20.20 -0.80
C VAL A 214 -27.32 19.80 0.19
N ASP A 215 -27.72 18.55 0.22
CA ASP A 215 -28.76 18.03 1.12
C ASP A 215 -28.34 18.14 2.59
N LYS A 216 -29.23 18.70 3.41
CA LYS A 216 -29.06 18.78 4.88
C LYS A 216 -28.90 17.40 5.55
N GLY A 217 -29.43 16.33 4.95
CA GLY A 217 -29.27 14.95 5.39
C GLY A 217 -27.82 14.47 5.32
N TYR A 218 -27.03 14.97 4.37
CA TYR A 218 -25.62 14.58 4.21
C TYR A 218 -24.79 14.91 5.45
N ALA A 219 -24.84 16.14 5.94
CA ALA A 219 -24.08 16.55 7.11
C ALA A 219 -24.47 15.74 8.37
N LYS A 220 -25.77 15.46 8.53
CA LYS A 220 -26.29 14.62 9.63
C LYS A 220 -25.78 13.19 9.53
N LEU A 221 -25.81 12.59 8.32
CA LEU A 221 -25.32 11.24 8.08
C LEU A 221 -23.79 11.15 8.30
N PHE A 222 -23.04 12.12 7.77
CA PHE A 222 -21.58 12.20 7.99
C PHE A 222 -21.25 12.21 9.49
N LYS A 223 -21.93 13.08 10.26
CA LYS A 223 -21.73 13.18 11.70
C LYS A 223 -22.07 11.87 12.41
N ALA A 224 -23.19 11.23 12.09
CA ALA A 224 -23.61 9.97 12.69
C ALA A 224 -22.60 8.83 12.41
N ILE A 225 -22.10 8.72 11.17
CA ILE A 225 -21.06 7.73 10.82
C ILE A 225 -19.77 8.02 11.60
N HIS A 226 -19.34 9.28 11.64
CA HIS A 226 -18.13 9.67 12.37
C HIS A 226 -18.23 9.33 13.86
N GLU A 227 -19.35 9.68 14.52
CA GLU A 227 -19.59 9.37 15.93
C GLU A 227 -19.62 7.87 16.19
N GLN A 228 -20.29 7.08 15.34
CA GLN A 228 -20.34 5.63 15.46
C GLN A 228 -18.95 5.01 15.35
N VAL A 229 -18.12 5.47 14.42
CA VAL A 229 -16.75 5.00 14.24
C VAL A 229 -15.89 5.33 15.45
N THR A 230 -15.90 6.57 15.91
CA THR A 230 -14.99 7.05 16.96
C THR A 230 -15.37 6.59 18.37
N SER A 231 -16.64 6.20 18.61
CA SER A 231 -17.14 5.77 19.93
C SER A 231 -17.12 4.25 20.12
N SER A 232 -16.80 3.47 19.10
CA SER A 232 -16.83 2.00 19.22
C SER A 232 -15.59 1.47 19.97
N GLY A 233 -15.77 0.46 20.85
CA GLY A 233 -14.66 -0.20 21.54
C GLY A 233 -13.65 -0.88 20.58
N MET A 234 -14.12 -1.27 19.39
CA MET A 234 -13.26 -1.79 18.34
C MET A 234 -12.25 -0.73 17.86
N MET A 235 -12.69 0.52 17.74
CA MET A 235 -11.81 1.62 17.31
C MET A 235 -10.77 1.95 18.37
N ALA A 236 -11.12 1.87 19.66
CA ALA A 236 -10.15 2.01 20.74
C ALA A 236 -9.04 0.95 20.61
N LYS A 237 -9.39 -0.32 20.42
CA LYS A 237 -8.40 -1.39 20.18
C LYS A 237 -7.44 -1.06 19.03
N TYR A 238 -7.98 -0.64 17.89
CA TYR A 238 -7.15 -0.33 16.72
C TYR A 238 -6.32 0.95 16.89
N HIS A 239 -6.80 1.92 17.67
CA HIS A 239 -6.05 3.15 17.96
C HIS A 239 -4.94 2.91 18.98
N ASP A 240 -5.21 2.17 20.05
CA ASP A 240 -4.28 2.01 21.18
C ASP A 240 -3.11 1.07 20.83
N LEU A 241 -3.36 -0.23 20.75
CA LEU A 241 -2.33 -1.24 20.45
C LEU A 241 -2.31 -1.66 18.97
N GLY A 242 -3.38 -1.42 18.24
CA GLY A 242 -3.53 -1.89 16.87
C GLY A 242 -3.67 -3.41 16.77
N THR A 243 -3.42 -3.93 15.57
CA THR A 243 -3.44 -5.37 15.31
C THR A 243 -2.38 -6.17 16.08
N PRO A 244 -1.22 -5.63 16.50
CA PRO A 244 -0.27 -6.34 17.35
C PRO A 244 -0.85 -6.84 18.69
N ALA A 245 -1.95 -6.26 19.16
CA ALA A 245 -2.73 -6.79 20.28
C ALA A 245 -3.14 -8.27 20.10
N ASN A 246 -3.08 -8.81 18.90
CA ASN A 246 -3.38 -10.20 18.61
C ASN A 246 -2.23 -11.16 18.94
N VAL A 247 -1.01 -10.69 19.16
CA VAL A 247 0.17 -11.55 19.40
C VAL A 247 -0.02 -12.46 20.60
N LEU A 248 -0.36 -11.91 21.76
CA LEU A 248 -0.55 -12.71 22.97
C LEU A 248 -1.73 -13.69 22.87
N PRO A 249 -2.94 -13.27 22.46
CA PRO A 249 -4.06 -14.19 22.27
C PRO A 249 -3.76 -15.33 21.29
N LEU A 250 -3.11 -15.05 20.17
CA LEU A 250 -2.76 -16.09 19.20
C LEU A 250 -1.69 -17.04 19.72
N ASN A 251 -0.72 -16.53 20.49
CA ASN A 251 0.27 -17.38 21.14
C ASN A 251 -0.35 -18.30 22.19
N GLU A 252 -1.28 -17.79 22.99
CA GLU A 252 -2.04 -18.58 23.98
C GLU A 252 -2.90 -19.67 23.31
N LEU A 253 -3.54 -19.31 22.19
CA LEU A 253 -4.33 -20.25 21.37
C LEU A 253 -3.46 -21.24 20.57
N LYS A 254 -2.13 -21.18 20.69
CA LYS A 254 -1.18 -21.98 19.89
C LYS A 254 -1.38 -21.81 18.38
N SER A 255 -1.62 -20.57 17.96
CA SER A 255 -1.89 -20.19 16.57
C SER A 255 -0.91 -19.14 16.05
N LEU A 256 0.13 -18.79 16.81
CA LEU A 256 1.22 -17.91 16.38
C LEU A 256 2.37 -18.76 15.84
N PRO A 257 2.72 -18.65 14.54
CA PRO A 257 3.79 -19.46 13.96
C PRO A 257 5.17 -19.01 14.43
N TRP A 258 5.98 -19.97 14.86
CA TRP A 258 7.36 -19.75 15.31
C TRP A 258 8.36 -20.59 14.52
N ARG A 259 9.54 -20.01 14.25
CA ARG A 259 10.71 -20.71 13.67
C ARG A 259 10.33 -21.57 12.47
N ASN A 260 9.89 -20.94 11.40
CA ASN A 260 9.40 -21.61 10.19
C ASN A 260 8.29 -22.63 10.46
N MET A 261 7.31 -22.27 11.33
CA MET A 261 6.17 -23.12 11.73
C MET A 261 6.56 -24.40 12.49
N THR A 262 7.78 -24.52 13.00
CA THR A 262 8.19 -25.67 13.82
C THR A 262 7.58 -25.65 15.22
N ALA A 263 7.08 -24.50 15.67
CA ALA A 263 6.28 -24.33 16.87
C ALA A 263 5.11 -23.38 16.63
N THR A 264 4.09 -23.43 17.47
CA THR A 264 2.86 -22.65 17.36
C THR A 264 2.63 -21.71 18.54
N SER A 265 3.53 -21.72 19.50
CA SER A 265 3.59 -20.81 20.66
C SER A 265 5.00 -20.80 21.24
N ASP A 266 5.32 -19.72 21.94
CA ASP A 266 6.61 -19.56 22.63
C ASP A 266 6.40 -18.64 23.85
N PRO A 267 7.05 -18.91 25.02
CA PRO A 267 6.97 -18.05 26.19
C PRO A 267 7.54 -16.63 25.97
N GLU A 268 8.43 -16.47 24.99
CA GLU A 268 9.03 -15.17 24.63
C GLU A 268 8.06 -14.22 23.88
N ALA A 269 6.85 -14.68 23.53
CA ALA A 269 5.87 -13.87 22.80
C ALA A 269 5.55 -12.53 23.47
N ALA A 270 5.66 -12.45 24.80
CA ALA A 270 5.43 -11.22 25.56
C ALA A 270 6.41 -10.10 25.15
N LYS A 271 7.64 -10.43 24.74
CA LYS A 271 8.67 -9.47 24.34
C LYS A 271 8.35 -8.75 23.02
N ILE A 272 7.51 -9.36 22.20
CA ILE A 272 7.11 -8.83 20.88
C ILE A 272 5.60 -8.62 20.79
N SER A 273 4.94 -8.47 21.93
CA SER A 273 3.51 -8.16 22.02
C SER A 273 3.21 -6.72 21.60
N GLY A 274 1.94 -6.42 21.34
CA GLY A 274 1.51 -5.05 21.06
C GLY A 274 1.85 -4.08 22.18
N GLU A 275 1.76 -4.58 23.44
CA GLU A 275 2.11 -3.82 24.63
C GLU A 275 3.61 -3.49 24.66
N ALA A 276 4.49 -4.46 24.39
CA ALA A 276 5.93 -4.22 24.34
C ALA A 276 6.31 -3.20 23.25
N PHE A 277 5.74 -3.31 22.06
CA PHE A 277 5.97 -2.32 21.00
C PHE A 277 5.45 -0.93 21.38
N ALA A 278 4.30 -0.84 22.04
CA ALA A 278 3.75 0.43 22.48
C ALA A 278 4.59 1.11 23.56
N ASP A 279 5.06 0.35 24.52
CA ASP A 279 5.82 0.85 25.67
C ASP A 279 7.27 1.26 25.28
N GLU A 280 7.90 0.48 24.40
CA GLU A 280 9.33 0.65 24.11
C GLU A 280 9.61 1.48 22.86
N LEU A 281 8.79 1.36 21.80
CA LEU A 281 9.16 1.83 20.49
C LEU A 281 8.17 2.80 19.86
N LEU A 282 6.91 2.86 20.29
CA LEU A 282 5.89 3.71 19.68
C LEU A 282 6.25 5.18 19.80
N MET A 283 6.32 5.87 18.68
CA MET A 283 6.50 7.32 18.63
C MET A 283 5.17 8.07 18.54
N HIS A 284 4.32 7.66 17.61
CA HIS A 284 3.01 8.26 17.39
C HIS A 284 2.14 7.40 16.47
N ASN A 285 0.86 7.69 16.48
CA ASN A 285 -0.09 7.12 15.54
C ASN A 285 -0.30 8.07 14.35
N ALA A 286 -0.52 7.49 13.18
CA ALA A 286 -0.93 8.21 11.99
C ALA A 286 -2.22 7.61 11.42
N ALA A 287 -2.89 8.35 10.53
CA ALA A 287 -4.13 7.93 9.92
C ALA A 287 -4.06 7.97 8.39
N CYS A 288 -4.86 7.12 7.73
CA CYS A 288 -5.16 7.29 6.31
C CYS A 288 -5.99 8.57 6.12
N SER A 289 -5.89 9.20 4.95
CA SER A 289 -6.65 10.41 4.65
C SER A 289 -8.15 10.19 4.79
N GLY A 290 -8.83 11.06 5.54
CA GLY A 290 -10.27 10.95 5.79
C GLY A 290 -10.68 9.84 6.78
N CYS A 291 -9.73 9.23 7.48
CA CYS A 291 -10.00 8.19 8.48
C CYS A 291 -9.73 8.72 9.89
N PRO A 292 -10.70 8.66 10.82
CA PRO A 292 -10.52 9.17 12.19
C PRO A 292 -9.87 8.14 13.15
N VAL A 293 -9.57 6.91 12.69
CA VAL A 293 -9.14 5.82 13.58
C VAL A 293 -7.71 5.99 14.09
N GLY A 294 -6.77 6.44 13.23
CA GLY A 294 -5.37 6.60 13.63
C GLY A 294 -4.68 5.26 13.95
N CYS A 295 -4.95 4.23 13.18
CA CYS A 295 -4.45 2.87 13.43
C CYS A 295 -3.07 2.56 12.80
N ILE A 296 -2.38 3.56 12.29
CA ILE A 296 -1.01 3.36 11.78
C ILE A 296 -0.05 3.64 12.93
N HIS A 297 0.49 2.59 13.52
CA HIS A 297 1.47 2.69 14.60
C HIS A 297 2.86 2.85 14.00
N ILE A 298 3.57 3.88 14.44
CA ILE A 298 4.91 4.21 13.94
C ILE A 298 5.90 4.09 15.09
N GLY A 299 6.76 3.10 14.99
CA GLY A 299 7.86 2.87 15.91
C GLY A 299 9.15 3.55 15.46
N MET A 300 10.08 3.64 16.38
CA MET A 300 11.41 4.22 16.18
C MET A 300 12.50 3.16 16.26
N VAL A 301 13.28 3.04 15.20
CA VAL A 301 14.54 2.26 15.23
C VAL A 301 15.72 3.21 15.29
N ARG A 302 16.67 2.91 16.16
CA ARG A 302 17.94 3.63 16.30
C ARG A 302 19.07 2.73 15.80
N GLU A 303 19.71 3.14 14.72
CA GLU A 303 20.87 2.45 14.16
C GLU A 303 22.13 3.22 14.48
N LYS A 304 23.07 2.59 15.19
CA LYS A 304 24.38 3.18 15.47
C LYS A 304 25.26 3.10 14.22
N PHE A 305 25.70 4.22 13.71
CA PHE A 305 26.56 4.27 12.53
C PHE A 305 27.99 4.76 12.81
N SER A 306 28.30 5.09 14.08
CA SER A 306 29.63 5.55 14.48
C SER A 306 29.87 5.29 15.97
N ASP A 307 31.11 4.97 16.32
CA ASP A 307 31.55 4.81 17.74
C ASP A 307 31.45 6.08 18.57
N ALA A 308 31.34 7.25 17.93
CA ALA A 308 31.10 8.53 18.59
C ALA A 308 29.63 8.73 19.04
N HIS A 309 28.89 7.68 19.37
CA HIS A 309 27.48 7.71 19.76
C HIS A 309 26.55 8.41 18.76
N ARG A 310 26.83 8.28 17.46
CA ARG A 310 25.99 8.81 16.41
C ARG A 310 25.00 7.75 15.95
N PHE A 311 23.73 8.13 15.89
CA PHE A 311 22.63 7.24 15.51
C PHE A 311 21.85 7.82 14.34
N ALA A 312 21.51 6.96 13.38
CA ALA A 312 20.41 7.20 12.45
C ALA A 312 19.09 6.81 13.14
N ILE A 313 18.04 7.57 12.89
CA ILE A 313 16.70 7.28 13.39
C ILE A 313 15.81 6.99 12.20
N HIS A 314 15.14 5.84 12.26
CA HIS A 314 14.20 5.41 11.25
C HIS A 314 12.81 5.27 11.89
N GLN A 315 11.81 5.76 11.18
CA GLN A 315 10.41 5.60 11.57
C GLN A 315 9.81 4.48 10.73
N VAL A 316 9.31 3.45 11.39
CA VAL A 316 8.84 2.22 10.78
C VAL A 316 7.39 1.97 11.21
N ALA A 317 6.50 1.79 10.26
CA ALA A 317 5.14 1.35 10.59
C ALA A 317 5.17 -0.12 10.98
N TYR A 318 4.36 -0.48 12.00
CA TYR A 318 4.22 -1.86 12.41
C TYR A 318 2.75 -2.26 12.55
N ASP A 319 2.49 -3.50 12.23
CA ASP A 319 1.20 -4.17 12.31
C ASP A 319 1.44 -5.63 12.76
N HIS A 320 0.39 -6.39 13.05
CA HIS A 320 0.53 -7.78 13.50
C HIS A 320 1.27 -8.67 12.49
N GLU A 321 0.89 -8.59 11.22
CA GLU A 321 1.44 -9.46 10.17
C GLU A 321 2.93 -9.19 9.91
N PRO A 322 3.41 -7.95 9.76
CA PRO A 322 4.84 -7.66 9.73
C PRO A 322 5.57 -8.15 10.98
N ASN A 323 4.99 -7.94 12.16
CA ASN A 323 5.64 -8.31 13.42
C ASN A 323 5.83 -9.82 13.53
N PHE A 324 4.81 -10.65 13.22
CA PHE A 324 5.00 -12.10 13.31
C PHE A 324 5.95 -12.62 12.22
N ALA A 325 5.93 -12.03 11.02
CA ALA A 325 6.77 -12.48 9.91
C ALA A 325 8.26 -12.16 10.13
N ALA A 326 8.57 -11.00 10.70
CA ALA A 326 9.93 -10.60 11.04
C ALA A 326 10.40 -11.08 12.41
N GLY A 327 9.49 -11.35 13.33
CA GLY A 327 9.74 -11.82 14.71
C GLY A 327 9.61 -13.33 14.85
N PRO A 328 8.47 -13.86 15.29
CA PRO A 328 8.26 -15.27 15.59
C PRO A 328 8.68 -16.23 14.49
N MET A 329 8.33 -15.94 13.22
CA MET A 329 8.70 -16.79 12.08
C MET A 329 10.21 -17.00 11.98
N LEU A 330 11.00 -15.99 12.30
CA LEU A 330 12.47 -16.04 12.30
C LEU A 330 13.06 -16.44 13.64
N GLY A 331 12.25 -16.47 14.71
CA GLY A 331 12.72 -16.68 16.08
C GLY A 331 13.36 -15.42 16.71
N VAL A 332 13.06 -14.25 16.16
CA VAL A 332 13.52 -12.94 16.69
C VAL A 332 12.52 -12.46 17.74
N THR A 333 13.03 -12.10 18.92
CA THR A 333 12.23 -11.68 20.09
C THR A 333 12.57 -10.28 20.59
N ASP A 334 13.48 -9.59 19.94
CA ASP A 334 13.79 -8.17 20.21
C ASP A 334 12.90 -7.29 19.32
N PRO A 335 12.03 -6.43 19.89
CA PRO A 335 11.14 -5.56 19.09
C PRO A 335 11.91 -4.60 18.17
N ALA A 336 13.09 -4.11 18.56
CA ALA A 336 13.89 -3.21 17.74
C ALA A 336 14.48 -3.94 16.52
N GLU A 337 14.91 -5.20 16.68
CA GLU A 337 15.35 -6.05 15.56
C GLU A 337 14.20 -6.36 14.60
N VAL A 338 13.00 -6.65 15.12
CA VAL A 338 11.80 -6.85 14.30
C VAL A 338 11.51 -5.62 13.45
N LEU A 339 11.55 -4.42 14.04
CA LEU A 339 11.37 -3.18 13.27
C LEU A 339 12.50 -2.93 12.27
N ALA A 340 13.75 -3.28 12.57
CA ALA A 340 14.86 -3.13 11.64
C ALA A 340 14.70 -4.04 10.41
N ILE A 341 14.21 -5.26 10.58
CA ILE A 341 13.88 -6.18 9.48
C ILE A 341 12.73 -5.61 8.64
N ASN A 342 11.70 -5.06 9.28
CA ASN A 342 10.58 -4.41 8.59
C ASN A 342 11.04 -3.18 7.78
N ASP A 343 11.91 -2.31 8.34
CA ASP A 343 12.47 -1.15 7.63
C ASP A 343 13.25 -1.59 6.39
N MET A 344 14.03 -2.66 6.50
CA MET A 344 14.78 -3.20 5.36
C MET A 344 13.86 -3.73 4.26
N ALA A 345 12.81 -4.47 4.61
CA ALA A 345 11.82 -4.95 3.67
C ALA A 345 11.08 -3.78 2.97
N ASP A 346 10.68 -2.77 3.72
CA ASP A 346 10.05 -1.55 3.20
C ASP A 346 10.97 -0.81 2.23
N ARG A 347 12.26 -0.65 2.57
CA ARG A 347 13.26 0.00 1.70
C ARG A 347 13.40 -0.71 0.38
N GLN A 348 13.43 -2.04 0.40
CA GLN A 348 13.54 -2.86 -0.80
C GLN A 348 12.22 -2.93 -1.58
N GLY A 349 11.08 -2.62 -0.98
CA GLY A 349 9.75 -2.77 -1.57
C GLY A 349 9.32 -4.22 -1.62
N LEU A 350 9.51 -4.96 -0.53
CA LEU A 350 9.14 -6.37 -0.38
C LEU A 350 7.85 -6.52 0.45
N ASP A 351 7.02 -7.50 0.10
CA ASP A 351 6.02 -8.05 0.99
C ASP A 351 6.72 -8.76 2.15
N ILE A 352 6.67 -8.16 3.33
CA ILE A 352 7.37 -8.70 4.51
C ILE A 352 6.85 -10.07 4.92
N ILE A 353 5.57 -10.38 4.70
CA ILE A 353 5.02 -11.71 5.05
C ILE A 353 5.71 -12.78 4.20
N SER A 354 5.77 -12.58 2.89
CA SER A 354 6.45 -13.53 1.98
C SER A 354 7.96 -13.55 2.21
N ALA A 355 8.58 -12.39 2.44
CA ALA A 355 10.00 -12.29 2.74
C ALA A 355 10.36 -12.98 4.07
N GLY A 356 9.55 -12.78 5.13
CA GLY A 356 9.75 -13.44 6.42
C GLY A 356 9.64 -14.95 6.33
N VAL A 357 8.67 -15.48 5.56
CA VAL A 357 8.55 -16.93 5.33
C VAL A 357 9.76 -17.48 4.56
N ALA A 358 10.21 -16.80 3.51
CA ALA A 358 11.39 -17.21 2.76
C ALA A 358 12.68 -17.18 3.60
N LEU A 359 12.84 -16.13 4.42
CA LEU A 359 13.96 -16.01 5.35
C LEU A 359 13.89 -17.09 6.45
N ALA A 360 12.71 -17.39 6.98
CA ALA A 360 12.54 -18.42 8.00
C ALA A 360 12.94 -19.81 7.47
N TRP A 361 12.58 -20.11 6.22
CA TRP A 361 13.05 -21.33 5.55
C TRP A 361 14.59 -21.34 5.41
N ALA A 362 15.20 -20.23 5.00
CA ALA A 362 16.65 -20.14 4.86
C ALA A 362 17.38 -20.27 6.20
N VAL A 363 16.85 -19.67 7.28
CA VAL A 363 17.38 -19.79 8.65
C VAL A 363 17.30 -21.26 9.11
N GLU A 364 16.16 -21.93 8.90
CA GLU A 364 16.02 -23.34 9.25
C GLU A 364 16.99 -24.23 8.47
N ALA A 365 17.11 -24.05 7.14
CA ALA A 365 18.05 -24.78 6.30
C ALA A 365 19.48 -24.62 6.78
N THR A 366 19.92 -23.38 7.03
CA THR A 366 21.26 -23.07 7.57
C THR A 366 21.50 -23.72 8.93
N THR A 367 20.51 -23.68 9.82
CA THR A 367 20.62 -24.30 11.15
C THR A 367 20.75 -25.82 11.07
N LYS A 368 20.15 -26.44 10.05
CA LYS A 368 20.25 -27.89 9.78
C LYS A 368 21.49 -28.26 8.98
N GLY A 369 22.31 -27.30 8.56
CA GLY A 369 23.52 -27.53 7.77
C GLY A 369 23.25 -27.89 6.29
N LEU A 370 22.12 -27.42 5.73
CA LEU A 370 21.71 -27.63 4.34
C LEU A 370 22.16 -26.48 3.44
#